data_bd62ec31cb10aae86e84e0ac0e9bc127
#
_entry.id   bd62ec31cb10aae86e84e0ac0e9bc127
#
_cell.length_a   1.000
_cell.length_b   1.000
_cell.length_c   1.000
_cell.angle_alpha   90.00
_cell.angle_beta   90.00
_cell.angle_gamma   90.00
#
_symmetry.space_group_name_H-M   'P 1'
#
loop_
_entity.id
_entity.type
_entity.pdbx_description
1 polymer ?
#
loop_
_entity_poly.entity_id
_entity_poly.type
_entity_poly.pdbx_seq_one_letter_code
_entity_poly.pdbx_strand_id
1 'polypeptide(L)'
;MLQFSGQVYAQESAEKVVASTDVEATMKSMSFTYRQAMQAADPKAMHSMVDKLQQLVSSVQVVQFEPKRQTILQQGLQEVQTQLNLVQQSLGASDIKKAKQQLQEVIALKKQYHKERSPSIWRLLFGSE
;
A
#
# COMPACT_ATOMS: atom_id res chain seq x y z
N MET A 1 -31.66 -10.35 -13.74
CA MET A 1 -31.09 -10.39 -13.49
C MET A 1 -30.64 -10.81 -13.03
N LEU A 2 -30.57 -10.95 -12.88
CA LEU A 2 -30.00 -11.31 -12.32
C LEU A 2 -29.07 -11.60 -12.33
N GLN A 3 -28.68 -11.73 -12.75
CA GLN A 3 -27.69 -12.06 -12.61
C GLN A 3 -26.77 -11.35 -12.69
N PHE A 4 -26.64 -10.59 -13.12
CA PHE A 4 -25.68 -9.98 -13.00
C PHE A 4 -25.41 -9.61 -11.92
N SER A 5 -26.01 -9.59 -11.35
CA SER A 5 -25.67 -9.44 -9.99
C SER A 5 -24.78 -10.55 -9.52
N GLY A 6 -24.90 -11.69 -10.07
CA GLY A 6 -24.04 -12.78 -9.73
C GLY A 6 -22.58 -12.44 -9.86
N GLN A 7 -22.27 -11.70 -10.84
CA GLN A 7 -20.91 -11.34 -11.02
C GLN A 7 -20.40 -10.42 -9.99
N VAL A 8 -21.21 -9.49 -9.58
CA VAL A 8 -20.80 -8.58 -8.56
C VAL A 8 -20.53 -9.29 -7.27
N TYR A 9 -21.36 -10.22 -6.95
CA TYR A 9 -21.14 -11.00 -5.77
C TYR A 9 -19.88 -11.76 -5.81
N ALA A 10 -19.64 -12.40 -6.92
CA ALA A 10 -18.46 -13.18 -7.06
C ALA A 10 -17.23 -12.30 -6.86
N GLN A 11 -17.30 -11.13 -7.37
CA GLN A 11 -16.21 -10.22 -7.25
C GLN A 11 -15.95 -9.82 -5.82
N GLU A 12 -16.98 -9.52 -5.09
CA GLU A 12 -16.83 -9.17 -3.73
C GLU A 12 -16.31 -10.30 -2.88
N SER A 13 -16.87 -11.45 -3.06
CA SER A 13 -16.43 -12.61 -2.33
C SER A 13 -15.00 -12.92 -2.66
N ALA A 14 -14.71 -12.86 -3.92
CA ALA A 14 -13.37 -13.16 -4.36
C ALA A 14 -12.38 -12.19 -3.79
N GLU A 15 -12.76 -10.94 -3.72
CA GLU A 15 -11.92 -9.93 -3.15
C GLU A 15 -11.54 -10.25 -1.72
N LYS A 16 -12.52 -10.60 -0.94
CA LYS A 16 -12.30 -10.93 0.42
C LYS A 16 -11.39 -12.11 0.59
N VAL A 17 -11.68 -13.15 -0.15
CA VAL A 17 -10.88 -14.34 -0.08
C VAL A 17 -9.49 -14.09 -0.61
N VAL A 18 -9.41 -13.40 -1.72
CA VAL A 18 -8.14 -13.11 -2.31
C VAL A 18 -7.29 -12.25 -1.39
N ALA A 19 -7.90 -11.25 -0.77
CA ALA A 19 -7.16 -10.41 0.14
C ALA A 19 -6.58 -11.20 1.27
N SER A 20 -7.33 -12.17 1.79
CA SER A 20 -6.78 -12.93 2.90
C SER A 20 -5.79 -13.97 2.45
N THR A 21 -5.93 -14.52 1.25
CA THR A 21 -5.00 -15.53 0.78
C THR A 21 -3.84 -14.93 0.01
N ASP A 22 -4.04 -13.79 -0.60
CA ASP A 22 -3.02 -13.17 -1.45
C ASP A 22 -2.35 -11.96 -0.85
N VAL A 23 -2.37 -11.86 0.47
CA VAL A 23 -1.72 -10.75 1.13
C VAL A 23 -0.25 -10.67 0.72
N GLU A 24 0.40 -11.79 0.69
CA GLU A 24 1.80 -11.81 0.33
C GLU A 24 2.02 -11.30 -1.10
N ALA A 25 1.16 -11.71 -2.01
CA ALA A 25 1.26 -11.24 -3.40
C ALA A 25 1.03 -9.73 -3.48
N THR A 26 0.06 -9.24 -2.71
CA THR A 26 -0.21 -7.81 -2.67
C THR A 26 0.99 -7.04 -2.14
N MET A 27 1.64 -7.58 -1.11
CA MET A 27 2.82 -6.93 -0.55
C MET A 27 3.95 -6.86 -1.56
N LYS A 28 4.11 -7.93 -2.34
CA LYS A 28 5.13 -7.91 -3.38
C LYS A 28 4.81 -6.88 -4.44
N SER A 29 3.53 -6.75 -4.79
CA SER A 29 3.11 -5.74 -5.75
C SER A 29 3.37 -4.35 -5.21
N MET A 30 3.17 -4.14 -3.92
CA MET A 30 3.45 -2.86 -3.30
C MET A 30 4.92 -2.50 -3.41
N SER A 31 5.80 -3.45 -3.14
CA SER A 31 7.23 -3.22 -3.27
C SER A 31 7.61 -2.88 -4.69
N PHE A 32 7.08 -3.62 -5.62
CA PHE A 32 7.37 -3.39 -7.03
C PHE A 32 6.87 -2.01 -7.47
N THR A 33 5.64 -1.67 -7.07
CA THR A 33 5.05 -0.38 -7.44
C THR A 33 5.81 0.78 -6.80
N TYR A 34 6.26 0.59 -5.57
CA TYR A 34 7.08 1.59 -4.91
C TYR A 34 8.34 1.89 -5.72
N ARG A 35 9.03 0.83 -6.15
CA ARG A 35 10.24 1.01 -6.93
C ARG A 35 9.94 1.69 -8.26
N GLN A 36 8.84 1.35 -8.89
CA GLN A 36 8.47 2.00 -10.13
C GLN A 36 8.17 3.47 -9.92
N ALA A 37 7.51 3.81 -8.81
CA ALA A 37 7.24 5.20 -8.50
C ALA A 37 8.54 5.98 -8.32
N MET A 38 9.51 5.36 -7.62
CA MET A 38 10.78 6.03 -7.39
C MET A 38 11.57 6.24 -8.68
N GLN A 39 11.33 5.40 -9.67
CA GLN A 39 12.03 5.49 -10.94
C GLN A 39 11.31 6.34 -11.98
N ALA A 40 10.13 6.83 -11.66
CA ALA A 40 9.35 7.60 -12.61
C ALA A 40 10.08 8.88 -12.99
N ALA A 41 10.00 9.23 -14.26
CA ALA A 41 10.73 10.38 -14.78
C ALA A 41 9.97 11.70 -14.69
N ASP A 42 8.65 11.63 -14.60
CA ASP A 42 7.86 12.84 -14.55
C ASP A 42 6.71 12.71 -13.57
N PRO A 43 6.12 13.85 -13.17
CA PRO A 43 5.08 13.81 -12.15
C PRO A 43 3.85 12.98 -12.53
N LYS A 44 3.49 12.99 -13.78
CA LYS A 44 2.31 12.26 -14.21
C LYS A 44 2.51 10.75 -14.09
N ALA A 45 3.66 10.27 -14.53
CA ALA A 45 3.97 8.86 -14.42
C ALA A 45 4.05 8.45 -12.96
N MET A 46 4.67 9.28 -12.13
CA MET A 46 4.79 8.98 -10.72
C MET A 46 3.42 8.97 -10.04
N HIS A 47 2.56 9.92 -10.42
CA HIS A 47 1.22 9.98 -9.86
C HIS A 47 0.48 8.67 -10.07
N SER A 48 0.55 8.12 -11.28
CA SER A 48 -0.12 6.86 -11.57
C SER A 48 0.40 5.73 -10.70
N MET A 49 1.71 5.68 -10.48
CA MET A 49 2.30 4.63 -9.66
C MET A 49 1.92 4.80 -8.20
N VAL A 50 1.92 6.04 -7.71
CA VAL A 50 1.55 6.30 -6.33
C VAL A 50 0.07 5.99 -6.11
N ASP A 51 -0.76 6.32 -7.09
CA ASP A 51 -2.17 5.99 -7.01
C ASP A 51 -2.38 4.49 -6.89
N LYS A 52 -1.66 3.74 -7.69
CA LYS A 52 -1.73 2.29 -7.63
C LYS A 52 -1.26 1.78 -6.28
N LEU A 53 -0.19 2.37 -5.76
CA LEU A 53 0.32 1.98 -4.46
C LEU A 53 -0.73 2.24 -3.37
N GLN A 54 -1.41 3.36 -3.43
CA GLN A 54 -2.47 3.66 -2.46
C GLN A 54 -3.61 2.66 -2.55
N GLN A 55 -3.95 2.23 -3.74
CA GLN A 55 -4.99 1.22 -3.91
C GLN A 55 -4.56 -0.12 -3.31
N LEU A 56 -3.31 -0.46 -3.50
CA LEU A 56 -2.79 -1.71 -2.92
C LEU A 56 -2.80 -1.64 -1.41
N VAL A 57 -2.40 -0.50 -0.85
CA VAL A 57 -2.44 -0.33 0.60
C VAL A 57 -3.88 -0.46 1.11
N SER A 58 -4.82 0.15 0.40
CA SER A 58 -6.23 0.07 0.78
C SER A 58 -6.72 -1.37 0.80
N SER A 59 -6.28 -2.18 -0.15
CA SER A 59 -6.73 -3.57 -0.19
C SER A 59 -6.20 -4.36 1.01
N VAL A 60 -5.05 -3.97 1.53
CA VAL A 60 -4.52 -4.63 2.72
C VAL A 60 -5.23 -4.13 3.97
N GLN A 61 -5.66 -2.88 3.96
CA GLN A 61 -6.33 -2.32 5.12
C GLN A 61 -7.65 -3.01 5.46
N VAL A 62 -8.26 -3.68 4.49
CA VAL A 62 -9.51 -4.39 4.76
C VAL A 62 -9.30 -5.83 5.21
N VAL A 63 -8.06 -6.29 5.29
CA VAL A 63 -7.77 -7.64 5.74
C VAL A 63 -7.90 -7.71 7.25
N GLN A 64 -8.45 -8.82 7.73
CA GLN A 64 -8.55 -9.04 9.16
C GLN A 64 -7.30 -9.75 9.62
N PHE A 65 -6.52 -9.08 10.45
CA PHE A 65 -5.33 -9.67 10.99
C PHE A 65 -5.60 -10.22 12.39
N GLU A 66 -4.62 -10.89 12.96
CA GLU A 66 -4.71 -11.36 14.31
C GLU A 66 -5.06 -10.21 15.25
N PRO A 67 -5.94 -10.41 16.21
CA PRO A 67 -6.34 -9.32 17.12
C PRO A 67 -5.16 -8.60 17.77
N LYS A 68 -4.13 -9.33 18.12
CA LYS A 68 -2.97 -8.73 18.76
C LYS A 68 -2.25 -7.74 17.84
N ARG A 69 -2.35 -7.95 16.56
CA ARG A 69 -1.63 -7.15 15.60
C ARG A 69 -2.51 -6.18 14.83
N GLN A 70 -3.81 -6.36 14.93
CA GLN A 70 -4.74 -5.58 14.13
C GLN A 70 -4.54 -4.08 14.32
N THR A 71 -4.49 -3.63 15.55
CA THR A 71 -4.37 -2.20 15.82
C THR A 71 -3.06 -1.62 15.29
N ILE A 72 -1.97 -2.32 15.56
CA ILE A 72 -0.65 -1.86 15.14
C ILE A 72 -0.54 -1.82 13.61
N LEU A 73 -1.04 -2.86 12.97
CA LEU A 73 -0.98 -2.92 11.52
C LEU A 73 -1.83 -1.85 10.87
N GLN A 74 -3.03 -1.66 11.39
CA GLN A 74 -3.90 -0.63 10.83
C GLN A 74 -3.31 0.76 11.04
N GLN A 75 -2.68 0.97 12.18
CA GLN A 75 -2.02 2.24 12.42
C GLN A 75 -0.89 2.48 11.42
N GLY A 76 -0.07 1.46 11.20
CA GLY A 76 1.03 1.59 10.25
C GLY A 76 0.55 1.81 8.84
N LEU A 77 -0.47 1.08 8.42
CA LEU A 77 -1.02 1.24 7.08
C LEU A 77 -1.62 2.63 6.91
N GLN A 78 -2.27 3.15 7.95
CA GLN A 78 -2.83 4.48 7.89
C GLN A 78 -1.73 5.53 7.76
N GLU A 79 -0.64 5.35 8.45
CA GLU A 79 0.48 6.30 8.34
C GLU A 79 1.09 6.26 6.95
N VAL A 80 1.16 5.08 6.35
CA VAL A 80 1.64 4.98 4.97
C VAL A 80 0.70 5.73 4.04
N GLN A 81 -0.61 5.56 4.21
CA GLN A 81 -1.56 6.28 3.36
C GLN A 81 -1.42 7.79 3.52
N THR A 82 -1.24 8.25 4.74
CA THR A 82 -1.06 9.67 4.99
C THR A 82 0.18 10.17 4.27
N GLN A 83 1.26 9.40 4.33
CA GLN A 83 2.48 9.80 3.66
C GLN A 83 2.30 9.81 2.14
N LEU A 84 1.57 8.83 1.61
CA LEU A 84 1.31 8.79 0.18
C LEU A 84 0.44 9.96 -0.27
N ASN A 85 -0.46 10.43 0.59
CA ASN A 85 -1.24 11.63 0.28
C ASN A 85 -0.34 12.86 0.15
N LEU A 86 0.68 12.95 1.00
CA LEU A 86 1.63 14.05 0.88
C LEU A 86 2.38 13.97 -0.44
N VAL A 87 2.74 12.77 -0.84
CA VAL A 87 3.42 12.58 -2.12
C VAL A 87 2.52 13.09 -3.26
N GLN A 88 1.25 12.74 -3.22
CA GLN A 88 0.33 13.17 -4.27
C GLN A 88 0.17 14.70 -4.29
N GLN A 89 0.19 15.33 -3.13
CA GLN A 89 0.11 16.77 -3.08
C GLN A 89 1.31 17.41 -3.76
N SER A 90 2.49 16.88 -3.50
CA SER A 90 3.70 17.40 -4.16
C SER A 90 3.64 17.17 -5.66
N LEU A 91 3.11 16.04 -6.09
CA LEU A 91 2.97 15.78 -7.52
C LEU A 91 1.97 16.72 -8.15
N GLY A 92 0.92 17.09 -7.41
CA GLY A 92 -0.05 18.07 -7.88
C GLY A 92 0.58 19.42 -8.09
N ALA A 93 1.66 19.72 -7.36
CA ALA A 93 2.41 20.93 -7.54
C ALA A 93 3.58 20.75 -8.51
N SER A 94 3.63 19.62 -9.17
CA SER A 94 4.68 19.27 -10.13
C SER A 94 6.07 19.23 -9.51
N ASP A 95 6.15 18.94 -8.22
CA ASP A 95 7.42 18.89 -7.52
C ASP A 95 7.83 17.44 -7.31
N ILE A 96 8.36 16.84 -8.36
CA ILE A 96 8.70 15.43 -8.32
C ILE A 96 9.86 15.13 -7.37
N LYS A 97 10.76 16.08 -7.22
CA LYS A 97 11.88 15.86 -6.32
C LYS A 97 11.40 15.75 -4.88
N LYS A 98 10.52 16.66 -4.48
CA LYS A 98 9.96 16.62 -3.15
C LYS A 98 9.11 15.36 -2.96
N ALA A 99 8.35 15.01 -4.01
CA ALA A 99 7.53 13.81 -3.96
C ALA A 99 8.37 12.58 -3.70
N LYS A 100 9.52 12.46 -4.36
CA LYS A 100 10.38 11.31 -4.16
C LYS A 100 10.98 11.29 -2.76
N GLN A 101 11.32 12.45 -2.23
CA GLN A 101 11.82 12.51 -0.86
C GLN A 101 10.74 12.05 0.12
N GLN A 102 9.52 12.49 -0.11
CA GLN A 102 8.40 12.08 0.74
C GLN A 102 8.08 10.61 0.61
N LEU A 103 8.21 10.06 -0.60
CA LEU A 103 7.96 8.65 -0.79
C LEU A 103 9.00 7.81 -0.06
N GLN A 104 10.22 8.29 0.01
CA GLN A 104 11.24 7.57 0.76
C GLN A 104 10.93 7.48 2.25
N GLU A 105 10.12 8.40 2.76
CA GLU A 105 9.75 8.33 4.18
C GLU A 105 8.91 7.10 4.49
N VAL A 106 8.31 6.50 3.48
CA VAL A 106 7.58 5.25 3.69
C VAL A 106 8.52 4.18 4.24
N ILE A 107 9.76 4.19 3.75
CA ILE A 107 10.76 3.24 4.22
C ILE A 107 11.16 3.54 5.68
N ALA A 108 11.20 4.81 6.03
CA ALA A 108 11.50 5.19 7.40
C ALA A 108 10.39 4.71 8.35
N LEU A 109 9.14 4.83 7.92
CA LEU A 109 8.02 4.33 8.69
C LEU A 109 8.13 2.83 8.89
N LYS A 110 8.47 2.13 7.82
CA LYS A 110 8.66 0.70 7.89
C LYS A 110 9.71 0.34 8.95
N LYS A 111 10.83 1.02 8.93
CA LYS A 111 11.90 0.73 9.86
C LYS A 111 11.50 1.01 11.30
N GLN A 112 10.75 2.08 11.50
CA GLN A 112 10.28 2.44 12.81
C GLN A 112 9.41 1.34 13.41
N TYR A 113 8.42 0.87 12.64
CA TYR A 113 7.53 -0.16 13.13
C TYR A 113 8.19 -1.51 13.23
N HIS A 114 9.10 -1.79 12.32
CA HIS A 114 9.85 -3.03 12.35
C HIS A 114 10.62 -3.17 13.66
N LYS A 115 11.21 -2.08 14.10
CA LYS A 115 12.00 -2.09 15.30
C LYS A 115 11.16 -2.28 16.55
N GLU A 116 9.99 -1.68 16.58
CA GLU A 116 9.19 -1.68 17.79
C GLU A 116 8.09 -2.72 17.82
N ARG A 117 7.76 -3.33 16.71
CA ARG A 117 6.61 -4.20 16.66
C ARG A 117 6.96 -5.54 16.05
N SER A 118 6.17 -5.99 15.11
CA SER A 118 6.32 -7.30 14.54
C SER A 118 7.14 -7.27 13.26
N PRO A 119 8.40 -7.65 13.33
CA PRO A 119 9.28 -7.57 12.16
C PRO A 119 8.77 -8.34 10.96
N SER A 120 8.20 -9.51 11.19
CA SER A 120 7.79 -10.34 10.06
C SER A 120 6.66 -9.71 9.26
N ILE A 121 5.80 -8.96 9.92
CA ILE A 121 4.72 -8.31 9.22
C ILE A 121 5.23 -7.22 8.31
N TRP A 122 6.15 -6.40 8.82
CA TRP A 122 6.68 -5.32 8.01
C TRP A 122 7.55 -5.83 6.87
N ARG A 123 8.16 -6.99 7.08
CA ARG A 123 8.90 -7.62 6.01
C ARG A 123 7.95 -8.00 4.88
N LEU A 124 6.77 -8.47 5.22
CA LEU A 124 5.77 -8.79 4.20
C LEU A 124 5.32 -7.56 3.45
N LEU A 125 5.09 -6.46 4.17
CA LEU A 125 4.62 -5.24 3.53
C LEU A 125 5.59 -4.69 2.50
N PHE A 126 6.87 -4.72 2.81
CA PHE A 126 7.84 -4.03 1.97
C PHE A 126 8.98 -4.90 1.48
N GLY A 127 8.81 -6.18 1.57
CA GLY A 127 9.85 -7.09 1.12
C GLY A 127 10.91 -7.24 2.17
N SER A 128 11.93 -7.98 1.85
CA SER A 128 12.90 -8.32 2.84
C SER A 128 13.84 -7.19 3.10
N GLU A 129 14.05 -6.29 2.49
CA GLU A 129 14.94 -5.25 2.76
C GLU A 129 15.60 -5.14 4.01
#